data_ec7e945aec037e0396ef23386debdd2d
#
_entry.id   ec7e945aec037e0396ef23386debdd2d
#
_cell.length_a   1.000
_cell.length_b   1.000
_cell.length_c   1.000
_cell.angle_alpha   90.00
_cell.angle_beta   90.00
_cell.angle_gamma   90.00
#
_symmetry.space_group_name_H-M   'P 1'
#
loop_
_entity.id
_entity.type
_entity.pdbx_description
1 polymer ?
#
loop_
_entity_poly.entity_id
_entity_poly.type
_entity_poly.pdbx_seq_one_letter_code
_entity_poly.pdbx_strand_id
1 'polypeptide(L)'
;MAGIGEGGALAAIILAQAPAATIAGAVSYDPTISVRSRIPLCSTSATSAESDGGFAYGPWPSLPGFWMVGFPGGRDTPGRQRIAALKAAGTLVNVSNSAGGAAETLAALLRPLLAPVATASTEGIANLPLVELPAEPRGPLLAIVLSGDGGWRDVDSAIAQKLQTDGVSVVGWDSLRYFWSKKSPEQTARDLGAVIDTYTSRWGASKIALIGYSFGADVLPFTYDHLSPEAKVRVV
;
A
#
# COMPACT_ATOMS: atom_id res chain seq x y z
N MET A 1 1.12 -1.34 7.45
CA MET A 1 0.81 -0.89 8.84
C MET A 1 1.78 -1.54 9.82
N ALA A 2 2.04 -0.91 10.98
CA ALA A 2 2.89 -1.54 12.01
C ALA A 2 2.32 -1.24 13.40
N GLY A 3 2.54 -2.18 14.37
CA GLY A 3 2.07 -2.01 15.73
C GLY A 3 2.78 -2.92 16.73
N ILE A 4 2.66 -2.56 18.02
CA ILE A 4 3.23 -3.28 19.16
C ILE A 4 2.10 -3.74 20.06
N GLY A 5 2.19 -4.94 20.62
CA GLY A 5 1.19 -5.46 21.53
C GLY A 5 -0.22 -5.44 20.93
N GLU A 6 -1.16 -4.76 21.59
CA GLU A 6 -2.54 -4.61 21.11
C GLU A 6 -2.62 -3.88 19.76
N GLY A 7 -1.76 -2.86 19.53
CA GLY A 7 -1.63 -2.20 18.22
C GLY A 7 -1.12 -3.15 17.12
N GLY A 8 -0.29 -4.13 17.49
CA GLY A 8 0.16 -5.19 16.57
C GLY A 8 -0.97 -6.16 16.20
N ALA A 9 -1.81 -6.52 17.17
CA ALA A 9 -3.01 -7.33 16.92
C ALA A 9 -4.01 -6.55 16.03
N LEU A 10 -4.25 -5.28 16.35
CA LEU A 10 -5.14 -4.42 15.57
C LEU A 10 -4.67 -4.26 14.11
N ALA A 11 -3.37 -4.11 13.88
CA ALA A 11 -2.82 -4.03 12.51
C ALA A 11 -3.13 -5.28 11.68
N ALA A 12 -3.04 -6.47 12.27
CA ALA A 12 -3.40 -7.73 11.61
C ALA A 12 -4.90 -7.83 11.32
N ILE A 13 -5.75 -7.40 12.27
CA ILE A 13 -7.21 -7.40 12.10
C ILE A 13 -7.63 -6.46 10.98
N ILE A 14 -7.06 -5.26 10.93
CA ILE A 14 -7.35 -4.29 9.86
C ILE A 14 -6.87 -4.84 8.51
N LEU A 15 -5.69 -5.46 8.46
CA LEU A 15 -5.22 -6.12 7.23
C LEU A 15 -6.21 -7.19 6.77
N ALA A 16 -6.68 -8.05 7.69
CA ALA A 16 -7.59 -9.14 7.34
C ALA A 16 -8.95 -8.68 6.79
N GLN A 17 -9.35 -7.44 7.11
CA GLN A 17 -10.60 -6.82 6.65
C GLN A 17 -10.41 -5.88 5.46
N ALA A 18 -9.17 -5.58 5.09
CA ALA A 18 -8.87 -4.67 4.01
C ALA A 18 -9.27 -5.27 2.65
N PRO A 19 -9.84 -4.49 1.74
CA PRO A 19 -9.99 -4.91 0.36
C PRO A 19 -8.61 -5.23 -0.25
N ALA A 20 -8.59 -6.13 -1.24
CA ALA A 20 -7.36 -6.49 -1.94
C ALA A 20 -6.66 -5.24 -2.49
N ALA A 21 -5.33 -5.23 -2.43
CA ALA A 21 -4.46 -4.15 -2.92
C ALA A 21 -4.55 -2.79 -2.18
N THR A 22 -5.36 -2.67 -1.12
CA THR A 22 -5.43 -1.41 -0.33
C THR A 22 -4.37 -1.31 0.74
N ILE A 23 -3.99 -2.44 1.33
CA ILE A 23 -2.95 -2.53 2.36
C ILE A 23 -1.95 -3.61 1.95
N ALA A 24 -0.72 -3.22 1.66
CA ALA A 24 0.33 -4.16 1.26
C ALA A 24 0.60 -5.22 2.34
N GLY A 25 0.52 -4.84 3.63
CA GLY A 25 0.71 -5.78 4.71
C GLY A 25 0.72 -5.17 6.10
N ALA A 26 0.90 -6.03 7.10
CA ALA A 26 1.04 -5.65 8.49
C ALA A 26 2.36 -6.17 9.08
N VAL A 27 2.95 -5.39 9.98
CA VAL A 27 4.12 -5.76 10.78
C VAL A 27 3.77 -5.58 12.24
N SER A 28 3.86 -6.65 13.01
CA SER A 28 3.49 -6.68 14.43
C SER A 28 4.70 -7.05 15.29
N TYR A 29 4.83 -6.42 16.46
CA TYR A 29 5.78 -6.86 17.47
C TYR A 29 5.02 -7.32 18.70
N ASP A 30 5.26 -8.58 19.10
CA ASP A 30 4.64 -9.26 20.24
C ASP A 30 3.13 -8.94 20.38
N PRO A 31 2.31 -9.24 19.34
CA PRO A 31 0.90 -8.90 19.34
C PRO A 31 0.16 -9.61 20.45
N THR A 32 -0.78 -8.92 21.08
CA THR A 32 -1.65 -9.51 22.10
C THR A 32 -2.56 -10.59 21.53
N ILE A 33 -3.13 -11.43 22.38
CA ILE A 33 -4.11 -12.47 22.00
C ILE A 33 -5.45 -11.87 21.58
N SER A 34 -5.80 -10.69 22.13
CA SER A 34 -7.08 -10.01 21.93
C SER A 34 -6.88 -8.50 21.78
N VAL A 35 -7.90 -7.83 21.27
CA VAL A 35 -8.03 -6.38 21.25
C VAL A 35 -9.19 -5.97 22.13
N ARG A 36 -8.96 -5.04 23.07
CA ARG A 36 -9.99 -4.56 23.99
C ARG A 36 -10.91 -3.57 23.29
N SER A 37 -12.19 -3.92 23.24
CA SER A 37 -13.24 -3.07 22.70
C SER A 37 -14.59 -3.43 23.34
N ARG A 38 -15.54 -2.48 23.34
CA ARG A 38 -16.89 -2.72 23.87
C ARG A 38 -17.72 -3.64 22.98
N ILE A 39 -17.45 -3.61 21.69
CA ILE A 39 -18.10 -4.42 20.66
C ILE A 39 -17.01 -5.02 19.78
N PRO A 40 -17.22 -6.18 19.16
CA PRO A 40 -16.28 -6.71 18.21
C PRO A 40 -16.08 -5.73 17.03
N LEU A 41 -14.84 -5.59 16.55
CA LEU A 41 -14.57 -4.89 15.33
C LEU A 41 -15.29 -5.59 14.17
N CYS A 42 -15.80 -4.84 13.20
CA CYS A 42 -16.44 -5.40 12.02
C CYS A 42 -15.51 -6.44 11.40
N SER A 43 -15.92 -7.69 11.35
CA SER A 43 -15.09 -8.78 10.88
C SER A 43 -15.96 -9.86 10.26
N THR A 44 -15.53 -10.34 9.11
CA THR A 44 -16.05 -11.58 8.51
C THR A 44 -15.39 -12.83 9.13
N SER A 45 -14.37 -12.64 9.99
CA SER A 45 -13.64 -13.71 10.65
C SER A 45 -14.33 -14.13 11.94
N ALA A 46 -14.13 -15.40 12.30
CA ALA A 46 -14.56 -15.88 13.61
C ALA A 46 -13.94 -15.01 14.72
N THR A 47 -14.76 -14.54 15.63
CA THR A 47 -14.34 -13.79 16.81
C THR A 47 -14.75 -14.54 18.06
N SER A 48 -13.90 -14.53 19.09
CA SER A 48 -14.23 -15.05 20.42
C SER A 48 -14.07 -13.94 21.44
N ALA A 49 -15.03 -13.83 22.34
CA ALA A 49 -14.90 -12.96 23.51
C ALA A 49 -13.89 -13.58 24.50
N GLU A 50 -12.99 -12.75 25.01
CA GLU A 50 -11.99 -13.15 25.98
C GLU A 50 -12.34 -12.66 27.38
N SER A 51 -11.81 -13.34 28.40
CA SER A 51 -12.11 -13.06 29.81
C SER A 51 -11.61 -11.68 30.28
N ASP A 52 -10.71 -11.05 29.53
CA ASP A 52 -10.17 -9.71 29.79
C ASP A 52 -11.03 -8.56 29.21
N GLY A 53 -12.20 -8.91 28.65
CA GLY A 53 -13.13 -7.95 28.02
C GLY A 53 -12.73 -7.55 26.61
N GLY A 54 -11.82 -8.29 25.97
CA GLY A 54 -11.42 -8.13 24.60
C GLY A 54 -12.05 -9.15 23.66
N PHE A 55 -11.68 -9.04 22.39
CA PHE A 55 -12.05 -10.02 21.36
C PHE A 55 -10.80 -10.52 20.64
N ALA A 56 -10.68 -11.84 20.52
CA ALA A 56 -9.69 -12.49 19.68
C ALA A 56 -10.27 -12.74 18.28
N TYR A 57 -9.41 -12.67 17.26
CA TYR A 57 -9.79 -12.73 15.86
C TYR A 57 -8.98 -13.78 15.09
N GLY A 58 -9.55 -14.31 14.02
CA GLY A 58 -8.94 -15.35 13.20
C GLY A 58 -9.34 -16.77 13.66
N PRO A 59 -8.88 -17.82 12.98
CA PRO A 59 -7.85 -17.79 11.94
C PRO A 59 -8.30 -17.15 10.62
N TRP A 60 -7.32 -16.70 9.82
CA TRP A 60 -7.55 -16.14 8.49
C TRP A 60 -6.89 -17.04 7.45
N PRO A 61 -7.65 -17.86 6.70
CA PRO A 61 -7.10 -18.77 5.68
C PRO A 61 -6.44 -18.02 4.51
N SER A 62 -6.84 -16.77 4.26
CA SER A 62 -6.17 -15.87 3.33
C SER A 62 -6.14 -14.46 3.89
N LEU A 63 -5.02 -13.76 3.67
CA LEU A 63 -4.87 -12.34 3.97
C LEU A 63 -4.65 -11.60 2.65
N PRO A 64 -5.20 -10.39 2.49
CA PRO A 64 -5.03 -9.59 1.26
C PRO A 64 -3.62 -9.02 1.09
N GLY A 65 -2.75 -9.21 2.08
CA GLY A 65 -1.35 -8.77 2.08
C GLY A 65 -0.49 -9.63 2.99
N PHE A 66 0.81 -9.33 3.08
CA PHE A 66 1.71 -10.06 3.97
C PHE A 66 1.49 -9.69 5.44
N TRP A 67 1.74 -10.66 6.33
CA TRP A 67 1.83 -10.40 7.77
C TRP A 67 3.16 -10.89 8.31
N MET A 68 3.91 -9.98 8.93
CA MET A 68 5.19 -10.25 9.58
C MET A 68 5.06 -9.99 11.07
N VAL A 69 5.58 -10.90 11.89
CA VAL A 69 5.53 -10.78 13.35
C VAL A 69 6.92 -10.96 13.93
N GLY A 70 7.36 -9.96 14.69
CA GLY A 70 8.58 -10.03 15.50
C GLY A 70 8.26 -10.34 16.95
N PHE A 71 9.09 -11.14 17.59
CA PHE A 71 9.01 -11.43 19.01
C PHE A 71 10.32 -11.16 19.73
N PRO A 72 10.28 -10.80 21.05
CA PRO A 72 11.49 -10.76 21.87
C PRO A 72 12.14 -12.15 21.92
N GLY A 73 13.46 -12.19 21.78
CA GLY A 73 14.22 -13.44 21.82
C GLY A 73 14.06 -14.18 23.15
N GLY A 74 13.95 -15.51 23.09
CA GLY A 74 13.99 -16.37 24.27
C GLY A 74 12.79 -16.32 25.20
N ARG A 75 11.72 -15.58 24.89
CA ARG A 75 10.50 -15.53 25.73
C ARG A 75 9.35 -16.24 25.03
N ASP A 76 8.68 -17.10 25.78
CA ASP A 76 7.37 -17.65 25.42
C ASP A 76 6.29 -16.68 25.93
N THR A 77 5.67 -15.96 25.01
CA THR A 77 4.61 -14.99 25.32
C THR A 77 3.24 -15.52 24.90
N PRO A 78 2.13 -15.11 25.54
CA PRO A 78 0.79 -15.48 25.09
C PRO A 78 0.56 -15.11 23.62
N GLY A 79 1.10 -13.98 23.16
CA GLY A 79 1.06 -13.56 21.76
C GLY A 79 1.76 -14.57 20.83
N ARG A 80 2.92 -15.09 21.22
CA ARG A 80 3.65 -16.12 20.47
C ARG A 80 2.84 -17.40 20.33
N GLN A 81 2.24 -17.86 21.41
CA GLN A 81 1.38 -19.07 21.42
C GLN A 81 0.16 -18.85 20.52
N ARG A 82 -0.46 -17.67 20.58
CA ARG A 82 -1.57 -17.30 19.69
C ARG A 82 -1.17 -17.33 18.22
N ILE A 83 -0.04 -16.71 17.86
CA ILE A 83 0.46 -16.72 16.47
C ILE A 83 0.78 -18.13 15.98
N ALA A 84 1.34 -18.97 16.85
CA ALA A 84 1.58 -20.39 16.52
C ALA A 84 0.26 -21.13 16.23
N ALA A 85 -0.77 -20.90 17.05
CA ALA A 85 -2.10 -21.47 16.84
C ALA A 85 -2.75 -20.98 15.52
N LEU A 86 -2.68 -19.68 15.23
CA LEU A 86 -3.20 -19.12 13.98
C LEU A 86 -2.49 -19.71 12.75
N LYS A 87 -1.17 -19.86 12.82
CA LYS A 87 -0.36 -20.49 11.79
C LYS A 87 -0.73 -21.96 11.58
N ALA A 88 -0.90 -22.73 12.66
CA ALA A 88 -1.36 -24.11 12.60
C ALA A 88 -2.77 -24.24 11.99
N ALA A 89 -3.61 -23.24 12.18
CA ALA A 89 -4.96 -23.15 11.59
C ALA A 89 -4.97 -22.58 10.15
N GLY A 90 -3.80 -22.40 9.51
CA GLY A 90 -3.68 -22.03 8.10
C GLY A 90 -3.45 -20.54 7.82
N THR A 91 -3.35 -19.68 8.85
CA THR A 91 -3.01 -18.27 8.62
C THR A 91 -1.57 -18.11 8.14
N LEU A 92 -1.37 -17.44 7.01
CA LEU A 92 -0.03 -17.15 6.47
C LEU A 92 0.62 -16.00 7.24
N VAL A 93 1.59 -16.33 8.08
CA VAL A 93 2.34 -15.36 8.88
C VAL A 93 3.82 -15.70 8.89
N ASN A 94 4.65 -14.68 8.66
CA ASN A 94 6.11 -14.78 8.76
C ASN A 94 6.56 -14.37 10.15
N VAL A 95 7.20 -15.29 10.88
CA VAL A 95 7.64 -15.06 12.26
C VAL A 95 9.15 -14.88 12.33
N SER A 96 9.59 -13.85 13.03
CA SER A 96 11.01 -13.56 13.30
C SER A 96 11.24 -13.41 14.79
N ASN A 97 12.42 -13.86 15.24
CA ASN A 97 12.89 -13.66 16.60
C ASN A 97 14.00 -12.61 16.59
N SER A 98 13.95 -11.65 17.47
CA SER A 98 14.96 -10.61 17.58
C SER A 98 15.50 -10.54 19.01
N ALA A 99 16.82 -10.34 19.12
CA ALA A 99 17.45 -10.04 20.40
C ALA A 99 17.26 -8.56 20.80
N GLY A 100 16.86 -7.71 19.87
CA GLY A 100 16.65 -6.28 20.07
C GLY A 100 15.27 -5.94 20.65
N GLY A 101 15.10 -4.68 21.02
CA GLY A 101 13.82 -4.13 21.49
C GLY A 101 12.78 -4.02 20.38
N ALA A 102 11.57 -3.59 20.77
CA ALA A 102 10.45 -3.45 19.83
C ALA A 102 10.75 -2.52 18.66
N ALA A 103 11.33 -1.35 18.93
CA ALA A 103 11.67 -0.36 17.90
C ALA A 103 12.70 -0.91 16.90
N GLU A 104 13.74 -1.56 17.37
CA GLU A 104 14.79 -2.15 16.54
C GLU A 104 14.22 -3.30 15.67
N THR A 105 13.40 -4.16 16.26
CA THR A 105 12.77 -5.27 15.55
C THR A 105 11.82 -4.78 14.47
N LEU A 106 10.95 -3.81 14.79
CA LEU A 106 10.06 -3.20 13.81
C LEU A 106 10.83 -2.49 12.69
N ALA A 107 11.89 -1.75 13.04
CA ALA A 107 12.74 -1.09 12.06
C ALA A 107 13.43 -2.10 11.12
N ALA A 108 13.91 -3.22 11.66
CA ALA A 108 14.53 -4.28 10.87
C ALA A 108 13.54 -4.96 9.92
N LEU A 109 12.31 -5.22 10.37
CA LEU A 109 11.25 -5.81 9.56
C LEU A 109 10.70 -4.84 8.50
N LEU A 110 10.64 -3.54 8.82
CA LEU A 110 10.13 -2.51 7.91
C LEU A 110 11.16 -2.06 6.88
N ARG A 111 12.45 -2.04 7.23
CA ARG A 111 13.52 -1.53 6.36
C ARG A 111 13.51 -2.13 4.95
N PRO A 112 13.38 -3.46 4.74
CA PRO A 112 13.32 -4.03 3.39
C PRO A 112 12.07 -3.60 2.62
N LEU A 113 10.98 -3.28 3.33
CA LEU A 113 9.69 -2.87 2.75
C LEU A 113 9.65 -1.37 2.42
N LEU A 114 10.51 -0.60 3.08
CA LEU A 114 10.65 0.85 2.88
C LEU A 114 11.84 1.18 1.97
N ALA A 115 12.70 0.20 1.68
CA ALA A 115 13.74 0.39 0.68
C ALA A 115 13.09 0.64 -0.69
N PRO A 116 13.54 1.65 -1.46
CA PRO A 116 13.07 1.82 -2.82
C PRO A 116 13.31 0.53 -3.58
N VAL A 117 12.30 0.01 -4.27
CA VAL A 117 12.51 -1.09 -5.21
C VAL A 117 13.43 -0.55 -6.29
N ALA A 118 14.67 -0.99 -6.29
CA ALA A 118 15.64 -0.65 -7.32
C ALA A 118 15.20 -1.31 -8.64
N THR A 119 14.32 -0.65 -9.37
CA THR A 119 14.05 -0.99 -10.76
C THR A 119 15.06 -0.24 -11.63
N ALA A 120 15.73 -0.98 -12.49
CA ALA A 120 16.75 -0.45 -13.40
C ALA A 120 16.23 0.78 -14.18
N SER A 121 17.05 1.83 -14.22
CA SER A 121 16.90 3.06 -15.01
C SER A 121 15.66 3.94 -14.78
N THR A 122 15.49 4.45 -13.53
CA THR A 122 14.45 5.44 -13.22
C THR A 122 14.99 6.58 -12.35
N GLU A 123 16.13 7.15 -12.68
CA GLU A 123 16.73 8.23 -11.87
C GLU A 123 15.81 9.44 -11.65
N GLY A 124 14.84 9.67 -12.54
CA GLY A 124 13.89 10.79 -12.42
C GLY A 124 12.63 10.53 -11.60
N ILE A 125 12.18 9.28 -11.43
CA ILE A 125 10.90 8.94 -10.78
C ILE A 125 11.02 8.01 -9.57
N ALA A 126 12.23 7.61 -9.20
CA ALA A 126 12.48 6.61 -8.13
C ALA A 126 11.88 6.98 -6.76
N ASN A 127 11.75 8.27 -6.49
CA ASN A 127 11.22 8.79 -5.23
C ASN A 127 9.74 9.21 -5.31
N LEU A 128 9.10 9.02 -6.46
CA LEU A 128 7.69 9.35 -6.60
C LEU A 128 6.81 8.21 -6.07
N PRO A 129 5.72 8.52 -5.37
CA PRO A 129 4.84 7.51 -4.79
C PRO A 129 3.89 6.95 -5.86
N LEU A 130 4.42 6.12 -6.75
CA LEU A 130 3.70 5.55 -7.89
C LEU A 130 3.23 4.11 -7.61
N VAL A 131 2.11 3.74 -8.23
CA VAL A 131 1.53 2.39 -8.23
C VAL A 131 1.43 1.93 -9.68
N GLU A 132 2.07 0.82 -10.01
CA GLU A 132 2.12 0.28 -11.37
C GLU A 132 1.06 -0.83 -11.58
N LEU A 133 0.20 -0.67 -12.58
CA LEU A 133 -0.76 -1.69 -13.03
C LEU A 133 -0.62 -1.89 -14.54
N PRO A 134 0.38 -2.65 -15.00
CA PRO A 134 0.53 -2.94 -16.43
C PRO A 134 -0.61 -3.83 -16.91
N ALA A 135 -1.20 -3.52 -18.07
CA ALA A 135 -2.14 -4.40 -18.75
C ALA A 135 -1.41 -5.49 -19.55
N GLU A 136 -2.06 -6.63 -19.75
CA GLU A 136 -1.57 -7.70 -20.60
C GLU A 136 -2.70 -8.19 -21.52
N PRO A 137 -2.60 -8.05 -22.85
CA PRO A 137 -1.52 -7.37 -23.59
C PRO A 137 -1.56 -5.84 -23.40
N ARG A 138 -0.39 -5.20 -23.57
CA ARG A 138 -0.29 -3.73 -23.47
C ARG A 138 -0.79 -3.05 -24.73
N GLY A 139 -1.70 -2.08 -24.53
CA GLY A 139 -2.16 -1.20 -25.60
C GLY A 139 -1.30 0.06 -25.76
N PRO A 140 -1.63 0.91 -26.75
CA PRO A 140 -0.90 2.16 -27.00
C PRO A 140 -1.25 3.28 -26.01
N LEU A 141 -2.28 3.09 -25.17
CA LEU A 141 -2.76 4.06 -24.18
C LEU A 141 -2.22 3.74 -22.81
N LEU A 142 -1.66 4.74 -22.16
CA LEU A 142 -1.28 4.74 -20.75
C LEU A 142 -2.18 5.72 -20.00
N ALA A 143 -2.81 5.28 -18.92
CA ALA A 143 -3.49 6.18 -17.99
C ALA A 143 -2.58 6.53 -16.80
N ILE A 144 -2.51 7.81 -16.44
CA ILE A 144 -1.89 8.29 -15.22
C ILE A 144 -3.01 8.82 -14.33
N VAL A 145 -3.22 8.20 -13.18
CA VAL A 145 -4.33 8.47 -12.27
C VAL A 145 -3.80 9.13 -11.00
N LEU A 146 -4.11 10.40 -10.79
CA LEU A 146 -3.80 11.13 -9.57
C LEU A 146 -4.92 10.90 -8.55
N SER A 147 -4.58 10.37 -7.38
CA SER A 147 -5.55 10.08 -6.32
C SER A 147 -6.08 11.34 -5.62
N GLY A 148 -7.12 11.18 -4.80
CA GLY A 148 -7.56 12.21 -3.88
C GLY A 148 -6.56 12.50 -2.75
N ASP A 149 -6.90 13.46 -1.89
CA ASP A 149 -6.14 13.86 -0.69
C ASP A 149 -6.06 12.75 0.38
N GLY A 150 -6.95 11.76 0.31
CA GLY A 150 -6.87 10.53 1.11
C GLY A 150 -5.77 9.55 0.69
N GLY A 151 -5.03 9.82 -0.38
CA GLY A 151 -4.03 8.93 -0.97
C GLY A 151 -4.64 7.86 -1.87
N TRP A 152 -3.79 6.93 -2.33
CA TRP A 152 -4.22 5.84 -3.21
C TRP A 152 -5.10 4.85 -2.45
N ARG A 153 -6.41 4.85 -2.71
CA ARG A 153 -7.42 4.06 -1.99
C ARG A 153 -8.38 3.33 -2.93
N ASP A 154 -9.48 2.84 -2.36
CA ASP A 154 -10.44 1.94 -3.00
C ASP A 154 -10.98 2.47 -4.33
N VAL A 155 -11.37 3.75 -4.39
CA VAL A 155 -11.89 4.38 -5.61
C VAL A 155 -10.82 4.46 -6.68
N ASP A 156 -9.61 4.93 -6.32
CA ASP A 156 -8.48 5.06 -7.23
C ASP A 156 -8.05 3.68 -7.76
N SER A 157 -7.99 2.70 -6.85
CA SER A 157 -7.66 1.31 -7.19
C SER A 157 -8.72 0.67 -8.08
N ALA A 158 -10.01 0.93 -7.83
CA ALA A 158 -11.10 0.41 -8.65
C ALA A 158 -11.09 0.98 -10.07
N ILE A 159 -10.85 2.30 -10.21
CA ILE A 159 -10.68 2.95 -11.50
C ILE A 159 -9.50 2.32 -12.25
N ALA A 160 -8.35 2.19 -11.59
CA ALA A 160 -7.13 1.64 -12.19
C ALA A 160 -7.29 0.18 -12.61
N GLN A 161 -7.90 -0.66 -11.78
CA GLN A 161 -8.18 -2.06 -12.10
C GLN A 161 -9.16 -2.20 -13.28
N LYS A 162 -10.19 -1.35 -13.32
CA LYS A 162 -11.13 -1.36 -14.46
C LYS A 162 -10.41 -1.01 -15.76
N LEU A 163 -9.60 0.04 -15.78
CA LEU A 163 -8.80 0.43 -16.94
C LEU A 163 -7.82 -0.68 -17.34
N GLN A 164 -7.14 -1.30 -16.37
CA GLN A 164 -6.23 -2.42 -16.62
C GLN A 164 -6.96 -3.60 -17.26
N THR A 165 -8.15 -3.95 -16.77
CA THR A 165 -9.00 -5.02 -17.33
C THR A 165 -9.42 -4.71 -18.77
N ASP A 166 -9.61 -3.43 -19.09
CA ASP A 166 -9.96 -2.96 -20.43
C ASP A 166 -8.70 -2.81 -21.34
N GLY A 167 -7.54 -3.30 -20.91
CA GLY A 167 -6.29 -3.30 -21.70
C GLY A 167 -5.49 -1.99 -21.63
N VAL A 168 -5.84 -1.07 -20.73
CA VAL A 168 -5.11 0.17 -20.52
C VAL A 168 -4.14 0.00 -19.35
N SER A 169 -2.84 0.15 -19.60
CA SER A 169 -1.86 0.20 -18.51
C SER A 169 -2.03 1.46 -17.67
N VAL A 170 -1.89 1.34 -16.35
CA VAL A 170 -2.13 2.45 -15.43
C VAL A 170 -0.92 2.69 -14.56
N VAL A 171 -0.58 3.96 -14.39
CA VAL A 171 0.31 4.47 -13.33
C VAL A 171 -0.54 5.29 -12.37
N GLY A 172 -0.73 4.76 -11.17
CA GLY A 172 -1.35 5.47 -10.07
C GLY A 172 -0.34 6.40 -9.39
N TRP A 173 -0.80 7.57 -8.99
CA TRP A 173 -0.01 8.55 -8.27
C TRP A 173 -0.68 8.87 -6.93
N ASP A 174 -0.05 8.47 -5.83
CA ASP A 174 -0.55 8.75 -4.47
C ASP A 174 -0.35 10.23 -4.12
N SER A 175 -1.42 11.01 -4.30
CA SER A 175 -1.39 12.45 -4.07
C SER A 175 -1.12 12.82 -2.60
N LEU A 176 -1.63 12.05 -1.63
CA LEU A 176 -1.35 12.30 -0.20
C LEU A 176 0.15 12.24 0.07
N ARG A 177 0.82 11.21 -0.40
CA ARG A 177 2.27 11.04 -0.18
C ARG A 177 3.07 12.08 -0.94
N TYR A 178 2.68 12.38 -2.18
CA TYR A 178 3.41 13.32 -3.03
C TYR A 178 3.32 14.74 -2.48
N PHE A 179 2.12 15.19 -2.12
CA PHE A 179 1.86 16.54 -1.61
C PHE A 179 2.03 16.67 -0.09
N TRP A 180 2.56 15.64 0.59
CA TRP A 180 2.93 15.73 2.00
C TRP A 180 3.87 16.90 2.30
N SER A 181 4.68 17.28 1.33
CA SER A 181 5.43 18.53 1.31
C SER A 181 4.94 19.44 0.20
N LYS A 182 5.07 20.76 0.42
CA LYS A 182 4.64 21.76 -0.57
C LYS A 182 5.32 21.50 -1.92
N LYS A 183 4.53 21.43 -2.98
CA LYS A 183 4.95 21.34 -4.38
C LYS A 183 4.40 22.53 -5.16
N SER A 184 5.16 23.05 -6.09
CA SER A 184 4.65 24.03 -7.06
C SER A 184 4.09 23.32 -8.30
N PRO A 185 3.19 23.97 -9.05
CA PRO A 185 2.70 23.41 -10.33
C PRO A 185 3.82 23.03 -11.30
N GLU A 186 4.88 23.84 -11.38
CA GLU A 186 6.04 23.58 -12.25
C GLU A 186 6.84 22.36 -11.79
N GLN A 187 6.98 22.16 -10.46
CA GLN A 187 7.63 20.97 -9.93
C GLN A 187 6.80 19.73 -10.24
N THR A 188 5.50 19.79 -10.01
CA THR A 188 4.58 18.68 -10.30
C THR A 188 4.57 18.35 -11.80
N ALA A 189 4.61 19.37 -12.67
CA ALA A 189 4.68 19.18 -14.11
C ALA A 189 5.99 18.53 -14.57
N ARG A 190 7.14 18.91 -13.98
CA ARG A 190 8.42 18.23 -14.26
C ARG A 190 8.37 16.76 -13.85
N ASP A 191 7.86 16.48 -12.65
CA ASP A 191 7.76 15.12 -12.14
C ASP A 191 6.77 14.29 -13.00
N LEU A 192 5.63 14.87 -13.42
CA LEU A 192 4.67 14.24 -14.32
C LEU A 192 5.29 13.98 -15.71
N GLY A 193 6.05 14.92 -16.24
CA GLY A 193 6.81 14.75 -17.49
C GLY A 193 7.77 13.56 -17.42
N ALA A 194 8.53 13.45 -16.32
CA ALA A 194 9.41 12.31 -16.09
C ALA A 194 8.66 10.97 -16.01
N VAL A 195 7.48 10.94 -15.38
CA VAL A 195 6.59 9.76 -15.36
C VAL A 195 6.12 9.42 -16.77
N ILE A 196 5.64 10.39 -17.54
CA ILE A 196 5.21 10.21 -18.93
C ILE A 196 6.35 9.59 -19.75
N ASP A 197 7.54 10.18 -19.74
CA ASP A 197 8.68 9.73 -20.53
C ASP A 197 9.13 8.32 -20.13
N THR A 198 9.18 8.05 -18.84
CA THR A 198 9.59 6.73 -18.34
C THR A 198 8.63 5.64 -18.77
N TYR A 199 7.34 5.82 -18.55
CA TYR A 199 6.37 4.73 -18.80
C TYR A 199 5.98 4.61 -20.27
N THR A 200 6.01 5.69 -21.05
CA THR A 200 5.87 5.58 -22.51
C THR A 200 7.01 4.77 -23.11
N SER A 201 8.24 5.02 -22.68
CA SER A 201 9.41 4.25 -23.10
C SER A 201 9.34 2.79 -22.62
N ARG A 202 9.03 2.58 -21.32
CA ARG A 202 9.06 1.25 -20.67
C ARG A 202 7.93 0.33 -21.13
N TRP A 203 6.73 0.88 -21.36
CA TRP A 203 5.54 0.13 -21.71
C TRP A 203 5.11 0.27 -23.16
N GLY A 204 5.83 1.08 -23.96
CA GLY A 204 5.56 1.25 -25.39
C GLY A 204 4.29 2.05 -25.68
N ALA A 205 3.80 2.82 -24.71
CA ALA A 205 2.61 3.66 -24.91
C ALA A 205 2.94 4.89 -25.77
N SER A 206 2.01 5.30 -26.63
CA SER A 206 2.13 6.48 -27.48
C SER A 206 1.14 7.59 -27.12
N LYS A 207 0.11 7.27 -26.35
CA LYS A 207 -0.94 8.18 -25.89
C LYS A 207 -1.10 8.12 -24.39
N ILE A 208 -1.42 9.26 -23.79
CA ILE A 208 -1.55 9.43 -22.35
C ILE A 208 -2.95 9.93 -22.02
N ALA A 209 -3.66 9.24 -21.13
CA ALA A 209 -4.83 9.77 -20.46
C ALA A 209 -4.45 10.25 -19.06
N LEU A 210 -4.68 11.52 -18.77
CA LEU A 210 -4.50 12.08 -17.43
C LEU A 210 -5.84 12.09 -16.70
N ILE A 211 -5.91 11.42 -15.57
CA ILE A 211 -7.14 11.26 -14.79
C ILE A 211 -6.87 11.76 -13.39
N GLY A 212 -7.68 12.66 -12.88
CA GLY A 212 -7.64 13.13 -11.50
C GLY A 212 -8.91 12.75 -10.76
N TYR A 213 -8.78 12.29 -9.53
CA TYR A 213 -9.89 12.07 -8.63
C TYR A 213 -9.81 13.04 -7.45
N SER A 214 -10.93 13.73 -7.14
CA SER A 214 -11.00 14.69 -6.03
C SER A 214 -9.84 15.69 -6.09
N PHE A 215 -8.99 15.79 -5.05
CA PHE A 215 -7.82 16.65 -5.03
C PHE A 215 -6.90 16.46 -6.25
N GLY A 216 -6.74 15.23 -6.74
CA GLY A 216 -6.01 14.98 -7.97
C GLY A 216 -6.61 15.69 -9.18
N ALA A 217 -7.94 15.81 -9.24
CA ALA A 217 -8.63 16.58 -10.29
C ALA A 217 -8.43 18.08 -10.13
N ASP A 218 -8.32 18.58 -8.89
CA ASP A 218 -8.09 20.00 -8.63
C ASP A 218 -6.69 20.45 -9.07
N VAL A 219 -5.66 19.61 -8.85
CA VAL A 219 -4.27 19.97 -9.16
C VAL A 219 -3.88 19.71 -10.61
N LEU A 220 -4.55 18.77 -11.26
CA LEU A 220 -4.18 18.30 -12.60
C LEU A 220 -4.22 19.39 -13.69
N PRO A 221 -5.23 20.28 -13.76
CA PRO A 221 -5.25 21.37 -14.76
C PRO A 221 -4.04 22.29 -14.65
N PHE A 222 -3.67 22.67 -13.43
CA PHE A 222 -2.49 23.52 -13.20
C PHE A 222 -1.19 22.80 -13.56
N THR A 223 -1.11 21.50 -13.25
CA THR A 223 0.04 20.67 -13.62
C THR A 223 0.15 20.53 -15.14
N TYR A 224 -0.96 20.25 -15.81
CA TYR A 224 -1.03 20.14 -17.27
C TYR A 224 -0.57 21.43 -17.97
N ASP A 225 -0.98 22.59 -17.46
CA ASP A 225 -0.64 23.88 -18.05
C ASP A 225 0.89 24.13 -18.08
N HIS A 226 1.62 23.58 -17.13
CA HIS A 226 3.08 23.67 -17.02
C HIS A 226 3.84 22.48 -17.65
N LEU A 227 3.16 21.50 -18.25
CA LEU A 227 3.84 20.43 -19.00
C LEU A 227 4.56 20.98 -20.25
N SER A 228 5.63 20.29 -20.63
CA SER A 228 6.32 20.61 -21.89
C SER A 228 5.41 20.39 -23.10
N PRO A 229 5.63 21.10 -24.21
CA PRO A 229 4.87 20.89 -25.45
C PRO A 229 4.92 19.43 -25.93
N GLU A 230 6.05 18.77 -25.78
CA GLU A 230 6.28 17.37 -26.18
C GLU A 230 5.43 16.40 -25.35
N ALA A 231 5.30 16.67 -24.05
CA ALA A 231 4.43 15.88 -23.18
C ALA A 231 2.94 16.12 -23.50
N LYS A 232 2.55 17.38 -23.72
CA LYS A 232 1.16 17.77 -24.06
C LYS A 232 0.65 17.11 -25.34
N VAL A 233 1.49 16.98 -26.37
CA VAL A 233 1.11 16.33 -27.65
C VAL A 233 0.71 14.88 -27.47
N ARG A 234 1.21 14.19 -26.44
CA ARG A 234 0.88 12.78 -26.13
C ARG A 234 -0.43 12.64 -25.35
N VAL A 235 -0.88 13.72 -24.69
CA VAL A 235 -2.12 13.70 -23.87
C VAL A 235 -3.35 13.79 -24.78
N VAL A 236 -4.32 12.91 -24.56
CA VAL A 236 -5.57 12.79 -25.32
C VAL A 236 -6.78 13.12 -24.51
#